data_7bf3e8a6eaa21c92fa5ddeaf03f35827
#
_entry.id   7bf3e8a6eaa21c92fa5ddeaf03f35827
#
_cell.length_a   1.000
_cell.length_b   1.000
_cell.length_c   1.000
_cell.angle_alpha   90.00
_cell.angle_beta   90.00
_cell.angle_gamma   90.00
#
_symmetry.space_group_name_H-M   'P 1'
#
loop_
_entity.id
_entity.type
_entity.pdbx_description
1 polymer ?
#
loop_
_entity_poly.entity_id
_entity_poly.type
_entity_poly.pdbx_seq_one_letter_code
_entity_poly.pdbx_strand_id
1 'polypeptide(L)'
;CKVAKRSGNEGILWANIFAVDYKTRHPKHSDWFEDIKTLSCKLLRAQIEILKPQIILFVSGDGGVAARRECFPDLSGSDQGINGLNKGKLEKFSFEGNKEIICYRAPHPSTRNREGRRALKVLVEELLPSAKV
;
A
#
# COMPACT_ATOMS: atom_id res chain seq x y z
N CYS A 1 -14.63 7.58 2.14
CA CYS A 1 -13.49 7.10 1.35
C CYS A 1 -13.99 6.52 0.01
N LYS A 2 -13.34 6.86 -1.13
CA LYS A 2 -13.75 6.37 -2.46
C LYS A 2 -13.62 4.84 -2.59
N VAL A 3 -12.60 4.26 -1.98
CA VAL A 3 -12.39 2.81 -1.95
C VAL A 3 -13.56 2.12 -1.24
N ALA A 4 -13.96 2.63 -0.07
CA ALA A 4 -15.09 2.09 0.67
C ALA A 4 -16.41 2.18 -0.11
N LYS A 5 -16.63 3.28 -0.83
CA LYS A 5 -17.80 3.41 -1.72
C LYS A 5 -17.80 2.41 -2.87
N ARG A 6 -16.61 2.05 -3.38
CA ARG A 6 -16.47 1.10 -4.49
C ARG A 6 -16.59 -0.34 -4.05
N SER A 7 -15.89 -0.70 -2.98
CA SER A 7 -15.68 -2.10 -2.56
C SER A 7 -16.46 -2.49 -1.29
N GLY A 8 -17.24 -1.57 -0.73
CA GLY A 8 -17.93 -1.75 0.55
C GLY A 8 -17.04 -1.41 1.75
N ASN A 9 -17.66 -1.15 2.89
CA ASN A 9 -16.95 -0.78 4.13
C ASN A 9 -16.43 -1.99 4.91
N GLU A 10 -17.10 -3.12 4.81
CA GLU A 10 -16.91 -4.26 5.71
C GLU A 10 -15.64 -5.08 5.42
N GLY A 11 -14.94 -4.81 4.37
CA GLY A 11 -13.71 -5.53 3.99
C GLY A 11 -12.46 -4.68 4.00
N ILE A 12 -12.48 -3.46 4.56
CA ILE A 12 -11.36 -2.54 4.51
C ILE A 12 -10.71 -2.39 5.87
N LEU A 13 -9.42 -2.68 5.93
CA LEU A 13 -8.58 -2.46 7.10
C LEU A 13 -7.51 -1.42 6.77
N TRP A 14 -7.19 -0.61 7.75
CA TRP A 14 -6.13 0.39 7.66
C TRP A 14 -4.95 -0.02 8.54
N ALA A 15 -3.76 0.09 8.00
CA ALA A 15 -2.53 -0.08 8.76
C ALA A 15 -1.51 0.99 8.34
N ASN A 16 -0.65 1.36 9.25
CA ASN A 16 0.52 2.18 8.97
C ASN A 16 1.75 1.27 8.83
N ILE A 17 2.70 1.67 7.98
CA ILE A 17 3.98 0.96 7.86
C ILE A 17 4.71 0.98 9.20
N PHE A 18 4.71 2.12 9.89
CA PHE A 18 5.21 2.20 11.26
C PHE A 18 4.04 2.15 12.24
N ALA A 19 4.09 1.19 13.17
CA ALA A 19 3.02 0.96 14.14
C ALA A 19 2.90 2.07 15.19
N VAL A 20 3.95 2.87 15.37
CA VAL A 20 4.02 3.96 16.35
C VAL A 20 4.63 5.21 15.73
N ASP A 21 4.28 6.35 16.28
CA ASP A 21 4.95 7.63 16.01
C ASP A 21 5.94 7.97 17.14
N TYR A 22 6.73 9.01 16.93
CA TYR A 22 7.62 9.55 17.94
C TYR A 22 7.35 11.04 18.12
N LYS A 23 6.84 11.41 19.29
CA LYS A 23 6.45 12.80 19.62
C LYS A 23 5.61 13.46 18.51
N THR A 24 4.56 12.75 18.08
CA THR A 24 3.65 13.15 16.98
C THR A 24 4.32 13.33 15.61
N ARG A 25 5.51 12.75 15.41
CA ARG A 25 6.29 12.81 14.17
C ARG A 25 6.69 11.43 13.70
N HIS A 26 7.26 11.38 12.50
CA HIS A 26 7.82 10.15 11.97
C HIS A 26 8.89 9.56 12.91
N PRO A 27 8.88 8.25 13.20
CA PRO A 27 9.77 7.62 14.17
C PRO A 27 11.26 7.66 13.81
N LYS A 28 11.64 8.05 12.58
CA LYS A 28 13.04 8.22 12.15
C LYS A 28 13.87 9.17 13.04
N HIS A 29 13.21 10.00 13.84
CA HIS A 29 13.85 10.89 14.78
C HIS A 29 14.09 10.28 16.17
N SER A 30 13.67 9.03 16.36
CA SER A 30 13.91 8.28 17.59
C SER A 30 15.23 7.50 17.50
N ASP A 31 15.94 7.39 18.63
CA ASP A 31 17.10 6.50 18.78
C ASP A 31 16.72 5.02 18.63
N TRP A 32 15.43 4.71 18.77
CA TRP A 32 14.85 3.36 18.65
C TRP A 32 14.31 3.07 17.24
N PHE A 33 14.67 3.88 16.26
CA PHE A 33 14.04 3.78 14.92
C PHE A 33 14.20 2.41 14.27
N GLU A 34 15.38 1.80 14.37
CA GLU A 34 15.63 0.48 13.78
C GLU A 34 14.78 -0.61 14.44
N ASP A 35 14.64 -0.56 15.77
CA ASP A 35 13.79 -1.50 16.50
C ASP A 35 12.31 -1.29 16.17
N ILE A 36 11.85 -0.03 16.11
CA ILE A 36 10.49 0.33 15.71
C ILE A 36 10.20 -0.19 14.28
N LYS A 37 11.11 0.01 13.36
CA LYS A 37 11.01 -0.46 11.98
C LYS A 37 10.90 -1.98 11.91
N THR A 38 11.81 -2.69 12.57
CA THR A 38 11.82 -4.15 12.60
C THR A 38 10.54 -4.74 13.16
N LEU A 39 10.07 -4.22 14.30
CA LEU A 39 8.83 -4.68 14.92
C LEU A 39 7.60 -4.33 14.09
N SER A 40 7.58 -3.15 13.47
CA SER A 40 6.49 -2.74 12.58
C SER A 40 6.37 -3.65 11.36
N CYS A 41 7.51 -4.02 10.74
CA CYS A 41 7.51 -4.96 9.62
C CYS A 41 7.01 -6.35 10.03
N LYS A 42 7.43 -6.85 11.18
CA LYS A 42 6.94 -8.14 11.72
C LYS A 42 5.43 -8.10 11.99
N LEU A 43 4.94 -7.01 12.57
CA LEU A 43 3.51 -6.83 12.83
C LEU A 43 2.69 -6.82 11.54
N LEU A 44 3.12 -6.07 10.53
CA LEU A 44 2.42 -6.03 9.24
C LEU A 44 2.37 -7.39 8.55
N ARG A 45 3.48 -8.15 8.58
CA ARG A 45 3.50 -9.51 8.04
C ARG A 45 2.55 -10.45 8.78
N ALA A 46 2.54 -10.41 10.11
CA ALA A 46 1.62 -11.20 10.91
C ALA A 46 0.15 -10.84 10.62
N GLN A 47 -0.15 -9.54 10.45
CA GLN A 47 -1.49 -9.09 10.05
C GLN A 47 -1.90 -9.65 8.70
N ILE A 48 -1.01 -9.63 7.69
CA ILE A 48 -1.29 -10.19 6.37
C ILE A 48 -1.56 -11.70 6.45
N GLU A 49 -0.76 -12.44 7.22
CA GLU A 49 -0.95 -13.88 7.42
C GLU A 49 -2.28 -14.23 8.09
N ILE A 50 -2.67 -13.47 9.09
CA ILE A 50 -3.92 -13.69 9.85
C ILE A 50 -5.14 -13.26 9.04
N LEU A 51 -5.09 -12.07 8.45
CA LEU A 51 -6.23 -11.45 7.78
C LEU A 51 -6.43 -11.95 6.35
N LYS A 52 -5.40 -12.50 5.74
CA LYS A 52 -5.41 -13.02 4.36
C LYS A 52 -6.13 -12.10 3.37
N PRO A 53 -5.69 -10.85 3.24
CA PRO A 53 -6.34 -9.89 2.36
C PRO A 53 -6.23 -10.35 0.90
N GLN A 54 -7.25 -10.09 0.11
CA GLN A 54 -7.20 -10.32 -1.33
C GLN A 54 -6.40 -9.23 -2.05
N ILE A 55 -6.46 -8.00 -1.53
CA ILE A 55 -5.80 -6.84 -2.12
C ILE A 55 -5.11 -6.04 -1.02
N ILE A 56 -3.87 -5.62 -1.27
CA ILE A 56 -3.12 -4.70 -0.43
C ILE A 56 -2.85 -3.41 -1.23
N LEU A 57 -3.22 -2.27 -0.64
CA LEU A 57 -2.98 -0.96 -1.24
C LEU A 57 -1.91 -0.20 -0.47
N PHE A 58 -0.78 0.07 -1.11
CA PHE A 58 0.26 0.94 -0.59
C PHE A 58 0.03 2.36 -1.10
N VAL A 59 -0.55 3.22 -0.27
CA VAL A 59 -0.92 4.60 -0.62
C VAL A 59 -0.05 5.65 0.06
N SER A 60 1.15 5.29 0.46
CA SER A 60 2.11 6.17 1.13
C SER A 60 2.89 7.10 0.20
N GLY A 61 2.64 7.03 -1.11
CA GLY A 61 3.39 7.80 -2.10
C GLY A 61 4.88 7.43 -2.14
N ASP A 62 5.72 8.35 -2.63
CA ASP A 62 7.16 8.09 -2.80
C ASP A 62 7.90 7.97 -1.47
N GLY A 63 7.43 8.65 -0.42
CA GLY A 63 8.04 8.59 0.91
C GLY A 63 7.97 7.23 1.60
N GLY A 64 7.03 6.39 1.23
CA GLY A 64 6.88 5.05 1.81
C GLY A 64 7.58 3.92 1.05
N VAL A 65 8.21 4.22 -0.09
CA VAL A 65 8.79 3.18 -0.96
C VAL A 65 9.93 2.43 -0.28
N ALA A 66 10.85 3.13 0.37
CA ALA A 66 11.99 2.52 1.06
C ALA A 66 11.51 1.59 2.18
N ALA A 67 10.64 2.07 3.06
CA ALA A 67 10.10 1.29 4.16
C ALA A 67 9.32 0.05 3.67
N ARG A 68 8.52 0.20 2.62
CA ARG A 68 7.83 -0.93 1.99
C ARG A 68 8.81 -1.99 1.48
N ARG A 69 9.86 -1.59 0.79
CA ARG A 69 10.88 -2.53 0.26
C ARG A 69 11.61 -3.28 1.37
N GLU A 70 11.87 -2.61 2.47
CA GLU A 70 12.49 -3.25 3.64
C GLU A 70 11.53 -4.24 4.33
N CYS A 71 10.26 -3.86 4.50
CA CYS A 71 9.27 -4.74 5.13
C CYS A 71 8.88 -5.93 4.24
N PHE A 72 8.89 -5.73 2.93
CA PHE A 72 8.43 -6.72 1.95
C PHE A 72 9.46 -6.88 0.81
N PRO A 73 10.65 -7.42 1.08
CA PRO A 73 11.66 -7.66 0.06
C PRO A 73 11.24 -8.71 -0.97
N ASP A 74 10.29 -9.55 -0.64
CA ASP A 74 9.66 -10.59 -1.46
C ASP A 74 8.51 -10.09 -2.35
N LEU A 75 8.26 -8.78 -2.39
CA LEU A 75 7.35 -8.18 -3.37
C LEU A 75 8.10 -7.84 -4.66
N SER A 76 7.69 -8.46 -5.74
CA SER A 76 8.16 -8.14 -7.08
C SER A 76 7.09 -7.44 -7.91
N GLY A 77 7.48 -6.33 -8.55
CA GLY A 77 6.61 -5.53 -9.39
C GLY A 77 6.55 -6.03 -10.83
N SER A 78 5.53 -5.60 -11.56
CA SER A 78 5.45 -5.75 -13.00
C SER A 78 6.41 -4.77 -13.68
N ASP A 79 7.05 -5.19 -14.78
CA ASP A 79 7.91 -4.33 -15.60
C ASP A 79 7.10 -3.33 -16.44
N GLN A 80 5.81 -3.54 -16.56
CA GLN A 80 4.91 -2.71 -17.37
C GLN A 80 4.06 -1.78 -16.49
N GLY A 81 3.85 -0.56 -16.99
CA GLY A 81 2.88 0.35 -16.40
C GLY A 81 1.44 -0.14 -16.61
N ILE A 82 0.51 0.38 -15.84
CA ILE A 82 -0.93 0.06 -15.91
C ILE A 82 -1.65 1.16 -16.68
N ASN A 83 -2.42 0.77 -17.69
CA ASN A 83 -3.28 1.69 -18.47
C ASN A 83 -2.55 2.94 -18.97
N GLY A 84 -1.32 2.79 -19.47
CA GLY A 84 -0.51 3.90 -19.98
C GLY A 84 0.02 4.86 -18.91
N LEU A 85 -0.13 4.53 -17.63
CA LEU A 85 0.44 5.28 -16.52
C LEU A 85 1.87 4.84 -16.25
N ASN A 86 2.70 5.81 -15.83
CA ASN A 86 4.04 5.52 -15.37
C ASN A 86 3.98 4.59 -14.14
N LYS A 87 4.79 3.54 -14.12
CA LYS A 87 4.85 2.63 -12.96
C LYS A 87 5.24 3.33 -11.66
N GLY A 88 5.91 4.48 -11.73
CA GLY A 88 6.14 5.34 -10.57
C GLY A 88 4.86 5.92 -9.96
N LYS A 89 3.74 5.93 -10.68
CA LYS A 89 2.44 6.43 -10.21
C LYS A 89 1.47 5.33 -9.84
N LEU A 90 1.43 4.25 -10.60
CA LEU A 90 0.59 3.09 -10.33
C LEU A 90 1.35 1.82 -10.69
N GLU A 91 1.55 0.96 -9.72
CA GLU A 91 2.33 -0.25 -9.89
C GLU A 91 1.62 -1.44 -9.25
N LYS A 92 1.68 -2.58 -9.92
CA LYS A 92 1.17 -3.84 -9.42
C LYS A 92 2.32 -4.71 -8.94
N PHE A 93 2.14 -5.36 -7.80
CA PHE A 93 3.09 -6.29 -7.21
C PHE A 93 2.43 -7.62 -6.90
N SER A 94 3.25 -8.65 -6.75
CA SER A 94 2.85 -9.91 -6.13
C SER A 94 3.94 -10.39 -5.18
N PHE A 95 3.56 -11.16 -4.18
CA PHE A 95 4.52 -11.88 -3.34
C PHE A 95 5.10 -13.06 -4.14
N GLU A 96 6.41 -13.32 -4.00
CA GLU A 96 7.06 -14.43 -4.68
C GLU A 96 6.45 -15.79 -4.31
N GLY A 97 6.09 -15.96 -3.04
CA GLY A 97 5.48 -17.19 -2.50
C GLY A 97 3.95 -17.24 -2.51
N ASN A 98 3.27 -16.12 -2.83
CA ASN A 98 1.80 -16.07 -2.82
C ASN A 98 1.27 -15.07 -3.84
N LYS A 99 0.91 -15.57 -5.00
CA LYS A 99 0.36 -14.77 -6.11
C LYS A 99 -1.15 -14.48 -5.99
N GLU A 100 -1.83 -15.03 -5.00
CA GLU A 100 -3.25 -14.78 -4.77
C GLU A 100 -3.51 -13.38 -4.20
N ILE A 101 -2.54 -12.84 -3.45
CA ILE A 101 -2.62 -11.48 -2.92
C ILE A 101 -2.14 -10.50 -3.99
N ILE A 102 -3.04 -9.64 -4.43
CA ILE A 102 -2.73 -8.58 -5.39
C ILE A 102 -2.33 -7.31 -4.62
N CYS A 103 -1.16 -6.79 -4.90
CA CYS A 103 -0.68 -5.57 -4.28
C CYS A 103 -0.61 -4.44 -5.30
N TYR A 104 -1.06 -3.25 -4.92
CA TYR A 104 -0.90 -2.03 -5.71
C TYR A 104 -0.18 -0.96 -4.91
N ARG A 105 0.67 -0.20 -5.59
CA ARG A 105 1.19 1.07 -5.10
C ARG A 105 0.54 2.19 -5.87
N ALA A 106 0.08 3.19 -5.15
CA ALA A 106 -0.53 4.39 -5.71
C ALA A 106 -0.05 5.64 -4.96
N PRO A 107 -0.21 6.83 -5.55
CA PRO A 107 0.09 8.09 -4.86
C PRO A 107 -0.75 8.26 -3.60
N HIS A 108 -0.25 9.09 -2.69
CA HIS A 108 -1.01 9.47 -1.50
C HIS A 108 -2.37 10.07 -1.91
N PRO A 109 -3.47 9.76 -1.20
CA PRO A 109 -4.81 10.24 -1.55
C PRO A 109 -4.96 11.77 -1.64
N SER A 110 -4.10 12.52 -0.94
CA SER A 110 -4.07 13.98 -0.98
C SER A 110 -3.25 14.57 -2.14
N THR A 111 -2.76 13.74 -3.06
CA THR A 111 -1.95 14.24 -4.17
C THR A 111 -2.69 15.29 -5.01
N ARG A 112 -2.01 16.39 -5.32
CA ARG A 112 -2.52 17.46 -6.20
C ARG A 112 -2.05 17.30 -7.66
N ASN A 113 -1.09 16.44 -7.89
CA ASN A 113 -0.55 16.16 -9.22
C ASN A 113 -1.62 15.52 -10.11
N ARG A 114 -1.75 16.02 -11.36
CA ARG A 114 -2.76 15.54 -12.32
C ARG A 114 -2.62 14.06 -12.63
N GLU A 115 -1.39 13.60 -12.87
CA GLU A 115 -1.09 12.19 -13.18
C GLU A 115 -1.37 11.30 -11.97
N GLY A 116 -1.00 11.75 -10.77
CA GLY A 116 -1.32 11.05 -9.52
C GLY A 116 -2.82 10.90 -9.28
N ARG A 117 -3.61 11.94 -9.56
CA ARG A 117 -5.08 11.87 -9.47
C ARG A 117 -5.67 10.92 -10.52
N ARG A 118 -5.10 10.88 -11.74
CA ARG A 118 -5.49 9.91 -12.77
C ARG A 118 -5.18 8.48 -12.29
N ALA A 119 -4.00 8.24 -11.72
CA ALA A 119 -3.62 6.94 -11.18
C ALA A 119 -4.58 6.46 -10.08
N LEU A 120 -4.96 7.33 -9.14
CA LEU A 120 -5.96 7.02 -8.12
C LEU A 120 -7.34 6.72 -8.71
N LYS A 121 -7.74 7.43 -9.77
CA LYS A 121 -8.99 7.16 -10.46
C LYS A 121 -8.98 5.77 -11.11
N VAL A 122 -7.94 5.44 -11.88
CA VAL A 122 -7.77 4.12 -12.50
C VAL A 122 -7.79 3.02 -11.43
N LEU A 123 -7.05 3.19 -10.33
CA LEU A 123 -7.05 2.22 -9.23
C LEU A 123 -8.48 1.95 -8.72
N VAL A 124 -9.21 3.01 -8.38
CA VAL A 124 -10.54 2.87 -7.75
C VAL A 124 -11.61 2.39 -8.72
N GLU A 125 -11.63 2.91 -9.95
CA GLU A 125 -12.73 2.68 -10.89
C GLU A 125 -12.53 1.44 -11.77
N GLU A 126 -11.28 1.06 -12.06
CA GLU A 126 -10.98 0.00 -13.01
C GLU A 126 -10.35 -1.24 -12.37
N LEU A 127 -9.52 -1.09 -11.33
CA LEU A 127 -8.74 -2.20 -10.77
C LEU A 127 -9.36 -2.79 -9.51
N LEU A 128 -9.97 -1.97 -8.65
CA LEU A 128 -10.62 -2.48 -7.45
C LEU A 128 -11.98 -3.10 -7.76
N PRO A 129 -12.32 -4.23 -7.11
CA PRO A 129 -13.62 -4.86 -7.30
C PRO A 129 -14.74 -3.92 -6.86
N SER A 130 -15.85 -3.95 -7.60
CA SER A 130 -17.10 -3.35 -7.15
C SER A 130 -17.72 -4.16 -6.03
N ALA A 131 -18.26 -3.50 -5.02
CA ALA A 131 -19.19 -4.16 -4.14
C ALA A 131 -20.35 -4.72 -5.00
N LYS A 132 -20.62 -6.00 -4.89
CA LYS A 132 -21.82 -6.58 -5.47
C LYS A 132 -23.00 -5.97 -4.73
N VAL A 133 -23.80 -5.29 -5.45
CA VAL A 133 -25.07 -4.78 -4.95
C VAL A 133 -26.02 -5.95 -4.79
#